data_b2af6df8db5cb3505a71d4b0c02275dc
#
_entry.id   b2af6df8db5cb3505a71d4b0c02275dc
#
_cell.length_a   1.000
_cell.length_b   1.000
_cell.length_c   1.000
_cell.angle_alpha   90.00
_cell.angle_beta   90.00
_cell.angle_gamma   90.00
#
_symmetry.space_group_name_H-M   'P 1'
#
loop_
_entity.id
_entity.type
_entity.pdbx_description
1 polymer ?
#
loop_
_entity_poly.entity_id
_entity_poly.type
_entity_poly.pdbx_seq_one_letter_code
_entity_poly.pdbx_strand_id
1 'polypeptide(L)' 'MENKKTYAQATKRLEEIVEQVERNEQDIDMLTDLLKEAKELIAFCKERLYKVDQSVKEILEDDL' A
#
# COMPACT_ATOMS: atom_id res chain seq x y z
N MET A 1 -15.24 5.10 -13.03
CA MET A 1 -14.80 5.01 -12.88
C MET A 1 -14.09 4.54 -12.37
N GLU A 2 -13.41 4.29 -12.21
CA GLU A 2 -12.84 3.80 -11.85
C GLU A 2 -12.04 4.00 -11.06
N ASN A 3 -11.91 3.95 -10.24
CA ASN A 3 -11.15 4.21 -9.18
C ASN A 3 -10.39 3.08 -8.68
N LYS A 4 -9.86 2.27 -9.52
CA LYS A 4 -9.03 1.21 -9.10
C LYS A 4 -7.67 1.75 -8.81
N LYS A 5 -7.21 1.60 -7.58
CA LYS A 5 -5.87 1.95 -7.23
C LYS A 5 -4.91 0.96 -7.81
N THR A 6 -3.81 1.45 -8.34
CA THR A 6 -2.71 0.58 -8.73
C THR A 6 -1.72 0.50 -7.59
N TYR A 7 -0.83 -0.49 -7.66
CA TYR A 7 0.23 -0.61 -6.68
C TYR A 7 1.08 0.66 -6.63
N ALA A 8 1.40 1.22 -7.79
CA ALA A 8 2.21 2.43 -7.85
C ALA A 8 1.50 3.61 -7.18
N GLN A 9 0.19 3.73 -7.41
CA GLN A 9 -0.56 4.80 -6.78
C GLN A 9 -0.59 4.64 -5.27
N ALA A 10 -0.75 3.41 -4.82
CA ALA A 10 -0.81 3.14 -3.39
C ALA A 10 0.52 3.46 -2.72
N THR A 11 1.63 3.07 -3.33
CA THR A 11 2.93 3.35 -2.73
C THR A 11 3.22 4.85 -2.73
N LYS A 12 2.83 5.54 -3.78
CA LYS A 12 3.03 6.98 -3.81
C LYS A 12 2.24 7.66 -2.70
N ARG A 13 1.00 7.23 -2.50
CA ARG A 13 0.19 7.81 -1.43
C ARG A 13 0.80 7.51 -0.07
N LEU A 14 1.32 6.31 0.12
CA LEU A 14 1.98 5.97 1.36
C LEU A 14 3.16 6.89 1.64
N GLU A 15 3.94 7.18 0.61
CA GLU A 15 5.07 8.09 0.78
C GLU A 15 4.61 9.47 1.21
N GLU A 16 3.51 9.94 0.64
CA GLU A 16 2.97 11.22 1.03
C GLU A 16 2.53 11.23 2.48
N ILE A 17 1.91 10.14 2.90
CA ILE A 17 1.46 10.03 4.29
C ILE A 17 2.65 10.03 5.23
N VAL A 18 3.68 9.28 4.89
CA VAL A 18 4.88 9.22 5.72
C VAL A 18 5.50 10.62 5.86
N GLU A 19 5.55 11.36 4.77
CA GLU A 19 6.09 12.71 4.83
C GLU A 19 5.29 13.59 5.77
N GLN A 20 3.98 13.49 5.71
CA GLN A 20 3.14 14.30 6.57
C GLN A 20 3.32 13.93 8.04
N VAL A 21 3.44 12.64 8.31
CA VAL A 21 3.66 12.19 9.67
C VAL A 21 5.00 12.68 10.19
N GLU A 22 6.01 12.65 9.34
CA GLU A 22 7.34 13.08 9.73
C GLU A 22 7.39 14.57 10.03
N ARG A 23 6.59 15.34 9.32
CA ARG A 23 6.56 16.77 9.62
C ARG A 23 5.96 17.06 10.98
N ASN A 24 5.05 16.18 11.39
CA ASN A 24 4.53 16.25 12.75
C ASN A 24 3.91 17.58 13.09
N GLU A 25 3.17 18.15 12.14
CA GLU A 25 2.53 19.42 12.38
C GLU A 25 1.03 19.31 12.42
N GLN A 26 0.49 18.15 12.19
CA GLN A 26 -0.93 17.95 12.19
C GLN A 26 -1.40 17.68 13.60
N ASP A 27 -2.66 17.92 13.83
CA ASP A 27 -3.22 17.53 15.11
C ASP A 27 -3.41 16.01 15.12
N ILE A 28 -3.75 15.52 16.30
CA ILE A 28 -3.84 14.07 16.51
C ILE A 28 -4.95 13.45 15.68
N ASP A 29 -6.04 14.19 15.49
CA ASP A 29 -7.15 13.66 14.72
C ASP A 29 -6.75 13.42 13.26
N MET A 30 -6.05 14.37 12.67
CA MET A 30 -5.56 14.20 11.31
C MET A 30 -4.59 13.05 11.22
N LEU A 31 -3.72 12.93 12.20
CA LEU A 31 -2.74 11.87 12.23
C LEU A 31 -3.43 10.51 12.25
N THR A 32 -4.49 10.39 13.04
CA THR A 32 -5.25 9.16 13.14
C THR A 32 -5.84 8.78 11.79
N ASP A 33 -6.40 9.76 11.08
CA ASP A 33 -6.98 9.50 9.77
C ASP A 33 -5.92 9.06 8.78
N LEU A 34 -4.74 9.69 8.81
CA LEU A 34 -3.66 9.29 7.93
C LEU A 34 -3.19 7.89 8.21
N LEU A 35 -3.13 7.51 9.48
CA LEU A 35 -2.70 6.17 9.85
C LEU A 35 -3.72 5.13 9.41
N LYS A 36 -5.01 5.45 9.49
CA LYS A 36 -6.02 4.54 9.00
C LYS A 36 -5.88 4.33 7.50
N GLU A 37 -5.68 5.40 6.76
CA GLU A 37 -5.49 5.29 5.33
C GLU A 37 -4.25 4.48 5.02
N ALA A 38 -3.17 4.72 5.75
CA ALA A 38 -1.93 3.99 5.53
C ALA A 38 -2.14 2.49 5.75
N LYS A 39 -2.89 2.14 6.78
CA LYS A 39 -3.16 0.74 7.07
C LYS A 39 -3.88 0.07 5.91
N GLU A 40 -4.86 0.75 5.34
CA GLU A 40 -5.59 0.21 4.21
C GLU A 40 -4.71 0.06 2.99
N LEU A 41 -3.85 1.05 2.76
CA LEU A 41 -2.93 0.98 1.62
C LEU A 41 -1.92 -0.14 1.78
N ILE A 42 -1.45 -0.35 2.99
CA ILE A 42 -0.50 -1.42 3.25
C ILE A 42 -1.16 -2.77 3.00
N ALA A 43 -2.41 -2.92 3.45
CA ALA A 43 -3.13 -4.17 3.22
C ALA A 43 -3.30 -4.42 1.72
N PHE A 44 -3.63 -3.37 0.97
CA PHE A 44 -3.77 -3.49 -0.48
C PHE A 44 -2.46 -3.92 -1.12
N CYS A 45 -1.36 -3.31 -0.70
CA CYS A 45 -0.06 -3.65 -1.28
C CYS A 45 0.36 -5.07 -0.94
N LYS A 46 0.10 -5.48 0.28
CA LYS A 46 0.42 -6.85 0.68
C LYS A 46 -0.35 -7.87 -0.14
N GLU A 47 -1.61 -7.59 -0.39
CA GLU A 47 -2.41 -8.51 -1.17
C GLU A 47 -1.89 -8.62 -2.59
N ARG A 48 -1.50 -7.48 -3.17
CA ARG A 48 -0.93 -7.49 -4.51
C ARG A 48 0.37 -8.28 -4.56
N LEU A 49 1.23 -8.07 -3.58
CA LEU A 49 2.49 -8.79 -3.54
C LEU A 49 2.28 -10.27 -3.34
N TYR A 50 1.29 -10.63 -2.51
CA TYR A 50 0.98 -12.03 -2.30
C TYR A 50 0.57 -12.70 -3.61
N LYS A 51 -0.26 -12.04 -4.40
CA LYS A 51 -0.72 -12.60 -5.66
C LYS A 51 0.42 -12.76 -6.64
N VAL A 52 1.32 -11.78 -6.69
CA VAL A 52 2.48 -11.88 -7.56
C VAL A 52 3.37 -13.04 -7.13
N ASP A 53 3.58 -13.16 -5.83
CA ASP A 53 4.39 -14.24 -5.30
C ASP A 53 3.80 -15.59 -5.65
N GLN A 54 2.49 -15.75 -5.55
CA GLN A 54 1.84 -17.00 -5.91
C GLN A 54 2.04 -17.31 -7.40
N SER A 55 1.91 -16.29 -8.24
CA SER A 55 2.11 -16.49 -9.67
C SER A 55 3.53 -16.91 -9.99
N VAL A 56 4.49 -16.29 -9.33
CA VAL A 56 5.89 -16.63 -9.54
C VAL A 56 6.15 -18.07 -9.11
N LYS A 57 5.59 -18.46 -7.98
CA LYS A 57 5.78 -19.83 -7.50
C LYS A 57 5.22 -20.85 -8.48
N GLU A 58 4.05 -20.55 -9.04
CA GLU A 58 3.46 -21.48 -10.00
C GLU A 58 4.33 -21.61 -11.24
N ILE A 59 4.87 -20.50 -11.71
CA ILE A 59 5.73 -20.52 -12.88
C ILE A 59 6.98 -21.34 -12.60
N LEU A 60 7.58 -21.13 -11.46
CA LEU A 60 8.80 -21.84 -11.10
C LEU A 60 8.56 -23.33 -10.93
N GLU A 61 7.43 -23.68 -10.34
CA GLU A 61 7.11 -25.08 -10.13
C GLU A 61 6.86 -25.79 -11.45
N ASP A 62 6.24 -25.09 -12.38
CA ASP A 62 5.97 -25.67 -13.68
C ASP A 62 7.24 -25.93 -14.46
N ASP A 63 8.27 -25.16 -14.21
CA ASP A 63 9.55 -25.33 -14.90
C ASP A 63 10.35 -26.48 -14.36
N LEU A 64 9.99 -26.96 -13.21
CA LEU A 64 10.70 -28.08 -12.64
C LEU A 64 10.06 -29.38 -13.04
#